data_0dfb2fdff143e69b081048b04980a7b9
#
_entry.id   0dfb2fdff143e69b081048b04980a7b9
#
_cell.length_a   1.000
_cell.length_b   1.000
_cell.length_c   1.000
_cell.angle_alpha   90.00
_cell.angle_beta   90.00
_cell.angle_gamma   90.00
#
_symmetry.space_group_name_H-M   'P 1'
#
loop_
_entity.id
_entity.type
_entity.pdbx_description
1 polymer ?
#
loop_
_entity_poly.entity_id
_entity_poly.type
_entity_poly.pdbx_seq_one_letter_code
_entity_poly.pdbx_strand_id
1 'polypeptide(L)'
;MKSIVVLSISLLLLAGCGSPVEKAGSNHLTLWYNQPAKDWNEALPVGNGRLGAMVFGDATHEKIQINEESIWAGCPVNNNNPRSLQHLPEIQKALFESRFREAWQLANDNMLGTPPRIRSYQPLGDLLIDYGWKSEPTDYRRSLDLKTGIAATEFTVDGKKYRQEVYASVPDIILIINIKALDGGKIDATISMTREKDAMITTDSDGTIHLNGQIIDGEDAASGPAGKHM
;
A
#
# COMPACT_ATOMS: atom_id res chain seq x y z
N MET A 1 76.27 -37.20 -37.72
CA MET A 1 74.85 -37.11 -38.04
C MET A 1 74.14 -36.77 -36.79
N LYS A 2 73.72 -35.50 -36.64
CA LYS A 2 73.00 -34.97 -35.45
C LYS A 2 71.55 -34.68 -35.87
N SER A 3 70.64 -35.44 -35.33
CA SER A 3 69.20 -35.23 -35.57
C SER A 3 68.69 -34.11 -34.68
N ILE A 4 68.10 -33.12 -35.29
CA ILE A 4 67.47 -32.00 -34.63
C ILE A 4 65.96 -32.36 -34.51
N VAL A 5 65.49 -32.52 -33.27
CA VAL A 5 64.06 -32.70 -32.97
C VAL A 5 63.46 -31.30 -32.78
N VAL A 6 62.61 -30.95 -33.74
CA VAL A 6 61.81 -29.69 -33.63
C VAL A 6 60.53 -30.00 -32.84
N LEU A 7 60.45 -29.42 -31.63
CA LEU A 7 59.28 -29.53 -30.76
C LEU A 7 58.34 -28.36 -31.10
N SER A 8 57.23 -28.66 -31.81
CA SER A 8 56.18 -27.68 -32.12
C SER A 8 55.27 -27.53 -30.91
N ILE A 9 55.33 -26.39 -30.24
CA ILE A 9 54.38 -26.02 -29.17
C ILE A 9 53.19 -25.38 -29.85
N SER A 10 52.03 -26.13 -29.88
CA SER A 10 50.74 -25.60 -30.29
C SER A 10 50.11 -24.81 -29.14
N LEU A 11 50.10 -23.49 -29.26
CA LEU A 11 49.43 -22.59 -28.33
C LEU A 11 47.92 -22.60 -28.61
N LEU A 12 47.15 -23.39 -27.83
CA LEU A 12 45.68 -23.34 -27.85
C LEU A 12 45.21 -22.00 -27.21
N LEU A 13 44.78 -21.07 -28.06
CA LEU A 13 44.05 -19.90 -27.66
C LEU A 13 42.62 -20.35 -27.24
N LEU A 14 42.40 -20.49 -25.94
CA LEU A 14 41.06 -20.55 -25.36
C LEU A 14 40.41 -19.19 -25.50
N ALA A 15 39.68 -18.97 -26.60
CA ALA A 15 38.73 -17.85 -26.71
C ALA A 15 37.59 -18.15 -25.74
N GLY A 16 37.71 -17.65 -24.52
CA GLY A 16 36.61 -17.60 -23.57
C GLY A 16 35.54 -16.72 -24.15
N CYS A 17 34.41 -17.28 -24.61
CA CYS A 17 33.17 -16.58 -24.79
C CYS A 17 32.70 -16.11 -23.43
N GLY A 18 33.24 -15.00 -22.98
CA GLY A 18 32.62 -14.19 -21.92
C GLY A 18 31.36 -13.58 -22.51
N SER A 19 30.22 -14.26 -22.33
CA SER A 19 28.95 -13.57 -22.45
C SER A 19 29.03 -12.33 -21.57
N PRO A 20 28.68 -11.13 -22.07
CA PRO A 20 28.58 -9.97 -21.20
C PRO A 20 27.60 -10.36 -20.11
N VAL A 21 28.06 -10.51 -18.87
CA VAL A 21 27.19 -10.50 -17.71
C VAL A 21 26.57 -9.10 -17.75
N GLU A 22 25.39 -9.04 -18.34
CA GLU A 22 24.51 -7.93 -18.20
C GLU A 22 24.47 -7.69 -16.68
N LYS A 23 25.09 -6.61 -16.22
CA LYS A 23 24.86 -6.12 -14.88
C LYS A 23 23.38 -5.79 -14.84
N ALA A 24 22.57 -6.81 -14.54
CA ALA A 24 21.26 -6.61 -14.02
C ALA A 24 21.49 -5.77 -12.78
N GLY A 25 21.40 -4.48 -12.93
CA GLY A 25 21.11 -3.57 -11.85
C GLY A 25 19.72 -4.00 -11.38
N SER A 26 19.68 -5.17 -10.72
CA SER A 26 18.47 -5.65 -10.11
C SER A 26 18.13 -4.60 -9.10
N ASN A 27 17.13 -3.80 -9.43
CA ASN A 27 16.56 -2.84 -8.50
C ASN A 27 15.83 -3.69 -7.45
N HIS A 28 16.60 -4.26 -6.51
CA HIS A 28 16.11 -5.14 -5.44
C HIS A 28 15.07 -4.46 -4.56
N LEU A 29 14.89 -3.15 -4.74
CA LEU A 29 13.96 -2.32 -4.00
C LEU A 29 12.71 -1.95 -4.82
N THR A 30 12.37 -2.74 -5.85
CA THR A 30 11.18 -2.50 -6.67
C THR A 30 10.29 -3.74 -6.66
N LEU A 31 9.07 -3.60 -6.17
CA LEU A 31 7.99 -4.55 -6.40
C LEU A 31 7.38 -4.26 -7.77
N TRP A 32 7.04 -5.28 -8.54
CA TRP A 32 6.40 -5.08 -9.84
C TRP A 32 5.45 -6.21 -10.20
N TYR A 33 4.44 -5.88 -11.00
CA TYR A 33 3.39 -6.78 -11.45
C TYR A 33 2.99 -6.44 -12.88
N ASN A 34 2.51 -7.43 -13.62
CA ASN A 34 2.07 -7.30 -15.00
C ASN A 34 0.53 -7.32 -15.15
N GLN A 35 -0.18 -7.13 -14.06
CA GLN A 35 -1.65 -7.05 -14.03
C GLN A 35 -2.11 -6.11 -12.91
N PRO A 36 -3.29 -5.47 -13.04
CA PRO A 36 -3.90 -4.69 -11.96
C PRO A 36 -4.16 -5.53 -10.71
N ALA A 37 -4.30 -4.86 -9.57
CA ALA A 37 -4.76 -5.49 -8.34
C ALA A 37 -6.26 -5.82 -8.45
N LYS A 38 -6.62 -7.05 -8.06
CA LYS A 38 -8.02 -7.51 -8.03
C LYS A 38 -8.68 -7.24 -6.68
N ASP A 39 -7.88 -7.25 -5.63
CA ASP A 39 -8.34 -6.98 -4.28
C ASP A 39 -7.36 -6.08 -3.51
N TRP A 40 -7.73 -5.70 -2.30
CA TRP A 40 -6.98 -4.77 -1.47
C TRP A 40 -5.57 -5.28 -1.12
N ASN A 41 -5.38 -6.59 -0.92
CA ASN A 41 -4.08 -7.16 -0.53
C ASN A 41 -3.06 -7.14 -1.68
N GLU A 42 -3.54 -7.02 -2.91
CA GLU A 42 -2.68 -6.91 -4.09
C GLU A 42 -2.32 -5.46 -4.43
N ALA A 43 -3.05 -4.47 -3.88
CA ALA A 43 -2.81 -3.06 -4.16
C ALA A 43 -1.46 -2.59 -3.58
N LEU A 44 -0.87 -1.57 -4.21
CA LEU A 44 0.42 -1.01 -3.81
C LEU A 44 0.24 0.11 -2.79
N PRO A 45 0.87 0.01 -1.60
CA PRO A 45 0.74 1.03 -0.58
C PRO A 45 1.66 2.22 -0.82
N VAL A 46 1.15 3.43 -0.63
CA VAL A 46 1.93 4.67 -0.53
C VAL A 46 1.47 5.46 0.69
N GLY A 47 2.34 6.29 1.28
CA GLY A 47 1.95 7.08 2.43
C GLY A 47 3.07 7.96 2.98
N ASN A 48 2.70 8.91 3.85
CA ASN A 48 3.61 9.85 4.51
C ASN A 48 3.50 9.84 6.05
N GLY A 49 2.84 8.81 6.61
CA GLY A 49 2.58 8.68 8.04
C GLY A 49 1.23 9.24 8.47
N ARG A 50 0.68 10.25 7.80
CA ARG A 50 -0.65 10.80 8.04
C ARG A 50 -1.66 10.35 6.99
N LEU A 51 -1.34 10.58 5.72
CA LEU A 51 -2.12 10.09 4.59
C LEU A 51 -1.53 8.78 4.09
N GLY A 52 -2.38 7.85 3.72
CA GLY A 52 -2.03 6.63 3.06
C GLY A 52 -2.96 6.35 1.89
N ALA A 53 -2.49 5.56 0.93
CA ALA A 53 -3.34 5.08 -0.14
C ALA A 53 -2.94 3.68 -0.60
N MET A 54 -3.93 2.91 -1.03
CA MET A 54 -3.78 1.64 -1.71
C MET A 54 -4.10 1.84 -3.18
N VAL A 55 -3.08 1.72 -4.03
CA VAL A 55 -3.15 1.96 -5.48
C VAL A 55 -3.38 0.63 -6.19
N PHE A 56 -4.52 0.48 -6.87
CA PHE A 56 -4.87 -0.77 -7.56
C PHE A 56 -4.15 -0.89 -8.91
N GLY A 57 -3.85 0.24 -9.54
CA GLY A 57 -3.10 0.28 -10.79
C GLY A 57 -3.92 -0.15 -12.00
N ASP A 58 -5.23 0.03 -12.02
CA ASP A 58 -6.04 -0.26 -13.19
C ASP A 58 -5.88 0.84 -14.23
N ALA A 59 -5.47 0.45 -15.43
CA ALA A 59 -5.21 1.39 -16.53
C ALA A 59 -6.48 1.91 -17.21
N THR A 60 -7.66 1.40 -16.86
CA THR A 60 -8.95 1.80 -17.43
C THR A 60 -9.83 2.47 -16.37
N HIS A 61 -9.97 1.83 -15.22
CA HIS A 61 -10.80 2.27 -14.11
C HIS A 61 -9.97 2.25 -12.81
N GLU A 62 -9.05 3.20 -12.66
CA GLU A 62 -8.18 3.26 -11.49
C GLU A 62 -9.00 3.51 -10.22
N LYS A 63 -8.65 2.75 -9.21
CA LYS A 63 -9.14 2.92 -7.84
C LYS A 63 -7.96 3.18 -6.90
N ILE A 64 -8.06 4.25 -6.14
CA ILE A 64 -7.10 4.59 -5.09
C ILE A 64 -7.89 4.73 -3.79
N GLN A 65 -7.77 3.74 -2.90
CA GLN A 65 -8.40 3.82 -1.58
C GLN A 65 -7.54 4.68 -0.67
N ILE A 66 -8.10 5.79 -0.22
CA ILE A 66 -7.40 6.79 0.58
C ILE A 66 -7.72 6.58 2.06
N ASN A 67 -6.71 6.84 2.86
CA ASN A 67 -6.74 6.72 4.30
C ASN A 67 -6.13 7.93 4.98
N GLU A 68 -6.63 8.28 6.16
CA GLU A 68 -6.08 9.31 7.03
C GLU A 68 -6.04 8.78 8.47
N GLU A 69 -4.95 9.00 9.20
CA GLU A 69 -4.64 8.32 10.46
C GLU A 69 -5.64 8.55 11.59
N SER A 70 -6.36 9.67 11.58
CA SER A 70 -7.26 10.06 12.67
C SER A 70 -8.72 9.62 12.50
N ILE A 71 -9.05 8.90 11.42
CA ILE A 71 -10.43 8.50 11.13
C ILE A 71 -10.85 7.29 11.99
N TRP A 72 -10.98 7.55 13.28
CA TRP A 72 -11.45 6.59 14.27
C TRP A 72 -12.83 6.98 14.78
N ALA A 73 -13.70 6.00 14.97
CA ALA A 73 -14.91 6.19 15.75
C ALA A 73 -14.57 6.23 17.25
N GLY A 74 -15.35 6.96 18.03
CA GLY A 74 -15.17 7.00 19.48
C GLY A 74 -14.51 8.28 19.99
N CYS A 75 -14.10 8.26 21.24
CA CYS A 75 -13.43 9.39 21.93
C CYS A 75 -12.31 8.85 22.82
N PRO A 76 -11.39 9.70 23.27
CA PRO A 76 -10.36 9.29 24.23
C PRO A 76 -11.00 8.74 25.50
N VAL A 77 -10.58 7.53 25.89
CA VAL A 77 -11.04 6.87 27.11
C VAL A 77 -9.84 6.34 27.90
N ASN A 78 -9.94 6.36 29.22
CA ASN A 78 -8.99 5.66 30.06
C ASN A 78 -9.43 4.19 30.16
N ASN A 79 -8.82 3.33 29.36
CA ASN A 79 -9.11 1.90 29.33
C ASN A 79 -8.11 1.05 30.12
N ASN A 80 -7.32 1.66 31.00
CA ASN A 80 -6.42 0.93 31.90
C ASN A 80 -7.22 -0.03 32.79
N ASN A 81 -6.82 -1.30 32.78
CA ASN A 81 -7.41 -2.28 33.69
C ASN A 81 -6.63 -2.33 35.00
N PRO A 82 -7.20 -1.86 36.12
CA PRO A 82 -6.49 -1.80 37.40
C PRO A 82 -6.17 -3.18 37.98
N ARG A 83 -6.81 -4.24 37.47
CA ARG A 83 -6.57 -5.63 37.94
C ARG A 83 -5.36 -6.27 37.26
N SER A 84 -4.88 -5.75 36.16
CA SER A 84 -3.82 -6.41 35.36
C SER A 84 -2.56 -6.68 36.15
N LEU A 85 -2.11 -5.72 36.95
CA LEU A 85 -0.87 -5.86 37.73
C LEU A 85 -0.93 -7.01 38.74
N GLN A 86 -2.06 -7.22 39.38
CA GLN A 86 -2.22 -8.27 40.40
C GLN A 86 -2.22 -9.68 39.79
N HIS A 87 -2.65 -9.85 38.55
CA HIS A 87 -2.70 -11.15 37.86
C HIS A 87 -1.43 -11.46 37.06
N LEU A 88 -0.56 -10.48 36.84
CA LEU A 88 0.66 -10.65 36.04
C LEU A 88 1.59 -11.78 36.57
N PRO A 89 1.85 -11.91 37.88
CA PRO A 89 2.71 -12.98 38.38
C PRO A 89 2.15 -14.39 38.14
N GLU A 90 0.84 -14.56 38.21
CA GLU A 90 0.18 -15.85 37.96
C GLU A 90 0.29 -16.25 36.48
N ILE A 91 0.10 -15.29 35.58
CA ILE A 91 0.28 -15.49 34.15
C ILE A 91 1.72 -15.87 33.83
N GLN A 92 2.69 -15.16 34.36
CA GLN A 92 4.11 -15.47 34.22
C GLN A 92 4.44 -16.89 34.72
N LYS A 93 3.95 -17.26 35.90
CA LYS A 93 4.11 -18.60 36.41
C LYS A 93 3.57 -19.67 35.48
N ALA A 94 2.35 -19.50 34.98
CA ALA A 94 1.75 -20.42 34.01
C ALA A 94 2.57 -20.56 32.73
N LEU A 95 3.13 -19.45 32.20
CA LEU A 95 4.04 -19.47 31.07
C LEU A 95 5.33 -20.24 31.31
N PHE A 96 5.99 -19.99 32.45
CA PHE A 96 7.22 -20.70 32.82
C PHE A 96 7.02 -22.21 33.07
N GLU A 97 5.83 -22.59 33.52
CA GLU A 97 5.45 -23.99 33.71
C GLU A 97 4.87 -24.62 32.44
N SER A 98 4.95 -23.94 31.26
CA SER A 98 4.44 -24.37 29.96
C SER A 98 2.93 -24.64 29.93
N ARG A 99 2.17 -24.06 30.85
CA ARG A 99 0.71 -24.11 30.91
C ARG A 99 0.11 -23.01 30.03
N PHE A 100 0.41 -23.03 28.71
CA PHE A 100 0.12 -21.95 27.80
C PHE A 100 -1.38 -21.64 27.64
N ARG A 101 -2.24 -22.67 27.66
CA ARG A 101 -3.70 -22.46 27.58
C ARG A 101 -4.23 -21.70 28.79
N GLU A 102 -3.75 -22.05 29.98
CA GLU A 102 -4.13 -21.37 31.22
C GLU A 102 -3.60 -19.95 31.27
N ALA A 103 -2.33 -19.74 30.87
CA ALA A 103 -1.75 -18.41 30.75
C ALA A 103 -2.55 -17.51 29.77
N TRP A 104 -2.96 -18.06 28.63
CA TRP A 104 -3.80 -17.36 27.67
C TRP A 104 -5.17 -16.98 28.27
N GLN A 105 -5.82 -17.91 28.96
CA GLN A 105 -7.11 -17.66 29.61
C GLN A 105 -6.99 -16.56 30.68
N LEU A 106 -6.02 -16.68 31.58
CA LEU A 106 -5.75 -15.67 32.61
C LEU A 106 -5.46 -14.29 32.02
N ALA A 107 -4.67 -14.23 30.94
CA ALA A 107 -4.36 -12.98 30.25
C ALA A 107 -5.62 -12.37 29.60
N ASN A 108 -6.42 -13.19 28.92
CA ASN A 108 -7.64 -12.75 28.28
C ASN A 108 -8.68 -12.21 29.30
N ASP A 109 -8.78 -12.84 30.46
CA ASP A 109 -9.74 -12.45 31.50
C ASP A 109 -9.30 -11.23 32.30
N ASN A 110 -7.98 -10.98 32.41
CA ASN A 110 -7.45 -10.02 33.37
C ASN A 110 -6.51 -8.93 32.80
N MET A 111 -6.00 -9.09 31.56
CA MET A 111 -5.03 -8.14 30.99
C MET A 111 -5.63 -7.18 29.98
N LEU A 112 -6.81 -7.50 29.45
CA LEU A 112 -7.46 -6.62 28.49
C LEU A 112 -7.90 -5.30 29.15
N GLY A 113 -7.90 -4.24 28.37
CA GLY A 113 -8.42 -2.93 28.78
C GLY A 113 -9.90 -2.98 29.22
N THR A 114 -10.37 -1.90 29.80
CA THR A 114 -11.80 -1.73 30.16
C THR A 114 -12.29 -0.39 29.60
N PRO A 115 -13.01 -0.41 28.49
CA PRO A 115 -13.49 -1.54 27.67
C PRO A 115 -12.36 -2.30 26.96
N PRO A 116 -12.57 -3.58 26.61
CA PRO A 116 -11.51 -4.44 26.07
C PRO A 116 -11.18 -4.20 24.60
N ARG A 117 -11.96 -3.42 23.89
CA ARG A 117 -11.78 -3.11 22.46
C ARG A 117 -11.71 -1.60 22.25
N ILE A 118 -11.08 -1.20 21.16
CA ILE A 118 -11.14 0.16 20.63
C ILE A 118 -12.22 0.25 19.57
N ARG A 119 -12.70 1.47 19.30
CA ARG A 119 -13.63 1.74 18.22
C ARG A 119 -13.00 1.48 16.86
N SER A 120 -13.85 1.31 15.85
CA SER A 120 -13.43 0.98 14.49
C SER A 120 -12.66 2.13 13.86
N TYR A 121 -11.60 1.77 13.18
CA TYR A 121 -10.93 2.59 12.19
C TYR A 121 -11.64 2.45 10.84
N GLN A 122 -11.73 3.53 10.07
CA GLN A 122 -12.41 3.51 8.78
C GLN A 122 -11.55 4.16 7.70
N PRO A 123 -11.62 3.68 6.44
CA PRO A 123 -10.97 4.38 5.32
C PRO A 123 -11.64 5.73 5.09
N LEU A 124 -10.88 6.69 4.54
CA LEU A 124 -11.41 8.01 4.18
C LEU A 124 -12.43 7.88 3.03
N GLY A 125 -12.08 7.12 2.00
CA GLY A 125 -12.89 6.89 0.81
C GLY A 125 -12.06 6.40 -0.35
N ASP A 126 -12.69 6.18 -1.48
CA ASP A 126 -12.06 5.77 -2.72
C ASP A 126 -12.06 6.94 -3.71
N LEU A 127 -10.91 7.24 -4.31
CA LEU A 127 -10.78 8.08 -5.48
C LEU A 127 -10.79 7.19 -6.71
N LEU A 128 -11.65 7.50 -7.67
CA LEU A 128 -11.83 6.76 -8.90
C LEU A 128 -11.43 7.62 -10.09
N ILE A 129 -10.68 7.03 -11.04
CA ILE A 129 -10.29 7.67 -12.28
C ILE A 129 -10.74 6.77 -13.43
N ASP A 130 -11.70 7.25 -14.21
CA ASP A 130 -12.12 6.60 -15.44
C ASP A 130 -11.45 7.30 -16.62
N TYR A 131 -10.55 6.60 -17.27
CA TYR A 131 -9.79 7.14 -18.39
C TYR A 131 -10.57 7.20 -19.71
N GLY A 132 -11.71 6.51 -19.80
CA GLY A 132 -12.57 6.55 -20.99
C GLY A 132 -11.90 6.04 -22.27
N TRP A 133 -10.87 5.21 -22.17
CA TRP A 133 -10.21 4.62 -23.33
C TRP A 133 -11.20 3.82 -24.19
N LYS A 134 -11.06 3.92 -25.49
CA LYS A 134 -11.86 3.13 -26.46
C LYS A 134 -11.22 1.80 -26.80
N SER A 135 -9.93 1.68 -26.57
CA SER A 135 -9.11 0.48 -26.82
C SER A 135 -8.56 -0.07 -25.52
N GLU A 136 -8.40 -1.38 -25.45
CA GLU A 136 -7.80 -2.06 -24.30
C GLU A 136 -6.33 -1.65 -24.13
N PRO A 137 -5.89 -1.34 -22.91
CA PRO A 137 -4.48 -1.09 -22.60
C PRO A 137 -3.60 -2.33 -22.84
N THR A 138 -2.42 -2.08 -23.40
CA THR A 138 -1.38 -3.10 -23.65
C THR A 138 -0.07 -2.72 -22.95
N ASP A 139 0.94 -3.58 -23.00
CA ASP A 139 2.27 -3.35 -22.40
C ASP A 139 2.19 -2.89 -20.94
N TYR A 140 1.25 -3.48 -20.20
CA TYR A 140 0.92 -3.08 -18.85
C TYR A 140 2.00 -3.49 -17.84
N ARG A 141 2.34 -2.56 -16.95
CA ARG A 141 3.18 -2.81 -15.79
C ARG A 141 2.82 -1.85 -14.65
N ARG A 142 2.67 -2.38 -13.44
CA ARG A 142 2.66 -1.56 -12.22
C ARG A 142 3.83 -1.90 -11.33
N SER A 143 4.32 -0.92 -10.58
CA SER A 143 5.47 -1.08 -9.71
C SER A 143 5.42 -0.14 -8.51
N LEU A 144 6.10 -0.54 -7.43
CA LEU A 144 6.39 0.30 -6.27
C LEU A 144 7.90 0.33 -6.08
N ASP A 145 8.48 1.51 -6.17
CA ASP A 145 9.87 1.74 -5.82
C ASP A 145 9.97 2.01 -4.30
N LEU A 146 10.53 1.05 -3.57
CA LEU A 146 10.66 1.13 -2.11
C LEU A 146 11.65 2.19 -1.63
N LYS A 147 12.51 2.70 -2.52
CA LYS A 147 13.45 3.76 -2.19
C LYS A 147 12.80 5.14 -2.23
N THR A 148 11.89 5.35 -3.17
CA THR A 148 11.22 6.64 -3.38
C THR A 148 9.80 6.66 -2.83
N GLY A 149 9.19 5.49 -2.56
CA GLY A 149 7.79 5.39 -2.15
C GLY A 149 6.80 5.74 -3.26
N ILE A 150 7.21 5.65 -4.54
CA ILE A 150 6.36 5.96 -5.70
C ILE A 150 5.76 4.68 -6.24
N ALA A 151 4.43 4.62 -6.29
CA ALA A 151 3.70 3.61 -7.06
C ALA A 151 3.50 4.14 -8.49
N ALA A 152 3.88 3.34 -9.49
CA ALA A 152 3.76 3.70 -10.89
C ALA A 152 2.97 2.64 -11.66
N THR A 153 2.11 3.08 -12.58
CA THR A 153 1.41 2.24 -13.56
C THR A 153 1.75 2.73 -14.96
N GLU A 154 2.29 1.85 -15.78
CA GLU A 154 2.69 2.12 -17.16
C GLU A 154 1.89 1.24 -18.10
N PHE A 155 1.41 1.81 -19.19
CA PHE A 155 0.61 1.10 -20.20
C PHE A 155 0.61 1.84 -21.54
N THR A 156 0.16 1.15 -22.58
CA THR A 156 0.05 1.66 -23.94
C THR A 156 -1.42 1.61 -24.39
N VAL A 157 -1.95 2.70 -24.94
CA VAL A 157 -3.28 2.75 -25.60
C VAL A 157 -3.12 3.40 -26.96
N ASP A 158 -3.63 2.77 -28.01
CA ASP A 158 -3.55 3.24 -29.41
C ASP A 158 -2.12 3.62 -29.83
N GLY A 159 -1.13 2.81 -29.39
CA GLY A 159 0.31 3.01 -29.65
C GLY A 159 0.94 4.20 -28.92
N LYS A 160 0.25 4.80 -27.95
CA LYS A 160 0.75 5.87 -27.08
C LYS A 160 0.99 5.37 -25.69
N LYS A 161 2.13 5.74 -25.10
CA LYS A 161 2.52 5.34 -23.75
C LYS A 161 2.04 6.35 -22.72
N TYR A 162 1.50 5.80 -21.64
CA TYR A 162 1.03 6.55 -20.49
C TYR A 162 1.73 6.07 -19.23
N ARG A 163 1.87 6.97 -18.26
CA ARG A 163 2.39 6.66 -16.94
C ARG A 163 1.59 7.43 -15.90
N GLN A 164 1.06 6.70 -14.93
CA GLN A 164 0.50 7.24 -13.70
C GLN A 164 1.53 7.04 -12.58
N GLU A 165 1.73 8.04 -11.76
CA GLU A 165 2.54 7.98 -10.55
C GLU A 165 1.71 8.44 -9.37
N VAL A 166 1.72 7.66 -8.28
CA VAL A 166 1.03 8.00 -7.04
C VAL A 166 2.04 7.96 -5.90
N TYR A 167 2.10 9.04 -5.13
CA TYR A 167 2.98 9.15 -3.97
C TYR A 167 2.45 10.17 -2.97
N ALA A 168 2.90 10.07 -1.72
CA ALA A 168 2.53 11.00 -0.66
C ALA A 168 3.72 11.89 -0.29
N SER A 169 3.51 13.22 -0.34
CA SER A 169 4.50 14.21 0.12
C SER A 169 4.48 14.31 1.64
N VAL A 170 5.66 14.20 2.27
CA VAL A 170 5.81 14.38 3.72
C VAL A 170 5.72 15.86 4.10
N PRO A 171 6.47 16.80 3.45
CA PRO A 171 6.45 18.20 3.87
C PRO A 171 5.11 18.90 3.61
N ASP A 172 4.38 18.52 2.56
CA ASP A 172 3.13 19.18 2.17
C ASP A 172 1.89 18.48 2.74
N ILE A 173 2.05 17.25 3.24
CA ILE A 173 0.95 16.40 3.76
C ILE A 173 -0.17 16.22 2.73
N ILE A 174 0.20 15.90 1.50
CA ILE A 174 -0.72 15.65 0.39
C ILE A 174 -0.42 14.31 -0.30
N LEU A 175 -1.45 13.76 -0.93
CA LEU A 175 -1.32 12.66 -1.88
C LEU A 175 -1.29 13.25 -3.29
N ILE A 176 -0.32 12.84 -4.10
CA ILE A 176 -0.13 13.34 -5.47
C ILE A 176 -0.40 12.19 -6.45
N ILE A 177 -1.24 12.47 -7.44
CA ILE A 177 -1.50 11.60 -8.57
C ILE A 177 -1.09 12.34 -9.82
N ASN A 178 -0.06 11.84 -10.49
CA ASN A 178 0.52 12.48 -11.67
C ASN A 178 0.35 11.55 -12.87
N ILE A 179 -0.40 11.99 -13.87
CA ILE A 179 -0.70 11.21 -15.08
C ILE A 179 -0.04 11.89 -16.26
N LYS A 180 0.76 11.15 -17.03
CA LYS A 180 1.50 11.65 -18.19
C LYS A 180 1.26 10.81 -19.42
N ALA A 181 1.04 11.47 -20.54
CA ALA A 181 1.19 10.89 -21.86
C ALA A 181 2.64 11.10 -22.33
N LEU A 182 3.41 10.02 -22.47
CA LEU A 182 4.85 10.08 -22.75
C LEU A 182 5.15 10.38 -24.22
N ASP A 183 4.25 9.96 -25.14
CA ASP A 183 4.41 10.05 -26.57
C ASP A 183 3.41 11.04 -27.23
N GLY A 184 3.05 12.11 -26.50
CA GLY A 184 2.12 13.13 -26.98
C GLY A 184 0.67 12.65 -27.14
N GLY A 185 0.27 11.64 -26.39
CA GLY A 185 -1.12 11.20 -26.26
C GLY A 185 -1.97 12.24 -25.53
N LYS A 186 -3.28 12.10 -25.67
CA LYS A 186 -4.26 12.93 -24.97
C LYS A 186 -4.76 12.18 -23.72
N ILE A 187 -4.90 12.86 -22.62
CA ILE A 187 -5.53 12.32 -21.43
C ILE A 187 -6.91 12.95 -21.33
N ASP A 188 -7.92 12.10 -21.30
CA ASP A 188 -9.30 12.46 -21.07
C ASP A 188 -9.80 11.53 -19.98
N ALA A 189 -10.06 12.08 -18.79
CA ALA A 189 -10.39 11.27 -17.63
C ALA A 189 -11.47 11.93 -16.78
N THR A 190 -12.37 11.11 -16.26
CA THR A 190 -13.35 11.51 -15.25
C THR A 190 -12.84 11.11 -13.87
N ILE A 191 -12.76 12.08 -12.98
CA ILE A 191 -12.35 11.85 -11.59
C ILE A 191 -13.58 11.95 -10.69
N SER A 192 -13.74 11.00 -9.81
CA SER A 192 -14.81 10.98 -8.80
C SER A 192 -14.31 10.43 -7.48
N MET A 193 -15.08 10.64 -6.42
CA MET A 193 -14.82 10.05 -5.12
C MET A 193 -16.05 9.28 -4.65
N THR A 194 -15.82 8.25 -3.83
CA THR A 194 -16.88 7.48 -3.18
C THR A 194 -16.53 7.19 -1.73
N ARG A 195 -17.56 7.10 -0.91
CA ARG A 195 -17.49 6.56 0.45
C ARG A 195 -18.79 5.83 0.75
N GLU A 196 -18.71 4.67 1.36
CA GLU A 196 -19.86 3.79 1.59
C GLU A 196 -20.96 4.44 2.42
N LYS A 197 -20.57 5.21 3.46
CA LYS A 197 -21.51 5.85 4.38
C LYS A 197 -20.93 7.09 5.05
N ASP A 198 -21.77 7.84 5.72
CA ASP A 198 -21.41 8.94 6.61
C ASP A 198 -20.66 10.08 5.92
N ALA A 199 -20.86 10.28 4.61
CA ALA A 199 -20.27 11.36 3.86
C ALA A 199 -21.18 11.89 2.74
N MET A 200 -20.94 13.14 2.36
CA MET A 200 -21.50 13.81 1.21
C MET A 200 -20.38 14.26 0.30
N ILE A 201 -20.56 14.05 -1.00
CA ILE A 201 -19.59 14.43 -2.03
C ILE A 201 -20.20 15.54 -2.86
N THR A 202 -19.46 16.63 -3.02
CA THR A 202 -19.85 17.80 -3.84
C THR A 202 -18.69 18.20 -4.74
N THR A 203 -19.00 18.85 -5.86
CA THR A 203 -17.99 19.37 -6.80
C THR A 203 -18.25 20.85 -7.04
N ASP A 204 -17.22 21.66 -6.90
CA ASP A 204 -17.29 23.08 -7.18
C ASP A 204 -17.08 23.38 -8.67
N SER A 205 -17.39 24.62 -9.07
CA SER A 205 -17.27 25.06 -10.46
C SER A 205 -15.82 25.11 -10.99
N ASP A 206 -14.82 25.10 -10.10
CA ASP A 206 -13.39 25.04 -10.44
C ASP A 206 -12.86 23.59 -10.59
N GLY A 207 -13.73 22.59 -10.40
CA GLY A 207 -13.40 21.18 -10.47
C GLY A 207 -12.92 20.58 -9.17
N THR A 208 -12.96 21.32 -8.06
CA THR A 208 -12.61 20.77 -6.73
C THR A 208 -13.69 19.80 -6.26
N ILE A 209 -13.30 18.61 -5.87
CA ILE A 209 -14.19 17.59 -5.29
C ILE A 209 -14.02 17.61 -3.78
N HIS A 210 -15.11 17.80 -3.06
CA HIS A 210 -15.18 17.76 -1.61
C HIS A 210 -15.84 16.48 -1.14
N LEU A 211 -15.17 15.76 -0.25
CA LEU A 211 -15.77 14.67 0.51
C LEU A 211 -15.86 15.15 1.97
N ASN A 212 -17.06 15.41 2.44
CA ASN A 212 -17.35 15.89 3.79
C ASN A 212 -18.15 14.83 4.53
N GLY A 213 -17.73 14.49 5.75
CA GLY A 213 -18.42 13.49 6.51
C GLY A 213 -18.05 13.50 7.99
N GLN A 214 -18.80 12.72 8.74
CA GLN A 214 -18.53 12.48 10.14
C GLN A 214 -18.82 11.02 10.45
N ILE A 215 -17.84 10.31 11.02
CA ILE A 215 -18.06 8.92 11.42
C ILE A 215 -19.15 8.90 12.51
N ILE A 216 -20.21 8.15 12.21
CA ILE A 216 -21.29 7.88 13.15
C ILE A 216 -21.24 6.40 13.45
N ASP A 217 -20.78 6.06 14.65
CA ASP A 217 -20.73 4.68 15.11
C ASP A 217 -21.75 4.49 16.25
N GLY A 218 -22.44 3.35 16.23
CA GLY A 218 -23.42 3.01 17.26
C GLY A 218 -22.75 2.75 18.61
N GLU A 219 -23.52 2.73 19.68
CA GLU A 219 -23.03 2.33 20.99
C GLU A 219 -22.65 0.83 20.98
N ASP A 220 -21.47 0.55 21.55
CA ASP A 220 -20.97 -0.81 21.76
C ASP A 220 -20.25 -0.86 23.11
N ALA A 221 -20.83 -1.61 24.04
CA ALA A 221 -20.29 -1.74 25.40
C ALA A 221 -18.87 -2.34 25.41
N ALA A 222 -18.51 -3.17 24.43
CA ALA A 222 -17.18 -3.77 24.35
C ALA A 222 -16.10 -2.79 23.84
N SER A 223 -16.49 -1.75 23.14
CA SER A 223 -15.59 -0.77 22.51
C SER A 223 -15.66 0.62 23.15
N GLY A 224 -16.49 0.80 24.17
CA GLY A 224 -16.66 2.08 24.89
C GLY A 224 -17.61 3.07 24.21
N PRO A 225 -17.65 4.30 24.72
CA PRO A 225 -18.62 5.30 24.26
C PRO A 225 -18.40 5.67 22.80
N ALA A 226 -19.48 5.93 22.10
CA ALA A 226 -19.44 6.53 20.77
C ALA A 226 -18.91 7.95 20.86
N GLY A 227 -18.03 8.33 19.93
CA GLY A 227 -17.53 9.68 19.77
C GLY A 227 -17.88 10.22 18.40
N LYS A 228 -17.81 11.53 18.26
CA LYS A 228 -17.90 12.21 16.98
C LYS A 228 -16.52 12.76 16.66
N HIS A 229 -15.89 12.22 15.61
CA HIS A 229 -14.65 12.76 15.06
C HIS A 229 -14.96 13.50 13.77
N MET A 230 -14.47 14.72 13.69
CA MET A 230 -14.51 15.53 12.48
C MET A 230 -13.22 15.28 11.68
#